data_e17c724a9979d1f09ced3f228a944367
#
_entry.id   e17c724a9979d1f09ced3f228a944367
#
_cell.length_a   1.000
_cell.length_b   1.000
_cell.length_c   1.000
_cell.angle_alpha   90.00
_cell.angle_beta   90.00
_cell.angle_gamma   90.00
#
_symmetry.space_group_name_H-M   'P 1'
#
loop_
_entity.id
_entity.type
_entity.pdbx_description
1 polymer ?
#
loop_
_entity_poly.entity_id
_entity_poly.type
_entity_poly.pdbx_seq_one_letter_code
_entity_poly.pdbx_strand_id
1 'polypeptide(L)'
;MKNVHTCLLCLGSNVRADYHLKEAEAALNAAFPGIRWGRVVPTRAENTVPESADYLNRAASFDTSLGEKEVWAVLKDIEKANGRKEGDKEKGTVPLDIDLLRYDSRMPKPQDLSKPYVRKALEAFPENREG
;
A
#
# COMPACT_ATOMS: atom_id res chain seq x y z
N MET A 1 10.90 -6.13 27.25
CA MET A 1 11.42 -5.96 25.90
C MET A 1 10.26 -5.89 24.93
N LYS A 2 10.24 -4.90 24.04
CA LYS A 2 9.17 -4.80 23.08
C LYS A 2 9.39 -5.75 21.93
N ASN A 3 8.30 -6.39 21.50
CA ASN A 3 8.34 -7.17 20.28
C ASN A 3 8.26 -6.23 19.09
N VAL A 4 9.14 -6.45 18.13
CA VAL A 4 9.14 -5.67 16.90
C VAL A 4 8.74 -6.57 15.76
N HIS A 5 7.79 -6.11 14.97
CA HIS A 5 7.26 -6.86 13.83
C HIS A 5 7.69 -6.18 12.54
N THR A 6 8.09 -6.96 11.57
CA THR A 6 8.50 -6.45 10.27
C THR A 6 7.36 -6.62 9.29
N CYS A 7 6.99 -5.54 8.63
CA CYS A 7 5.81 -5.50 7.77
C CYS A 7 6.15 -5.03 6.38
N LEU A 8 5.31 -5.42 5.42
CA LEU A 8 5.43 -5.03 4.02
C LEU A 8 4.05 -4.57 3.55
N LEU A 9 3.99 -3.43 2.88
CA LEU A 9 2.74 -2.93 2.34
C LEU A 9 2.92 -2.47 0.90
N CYS A 10 1.80 -2.33 0.20
CA CYS A 10 1.75 -1.73 -1.12
C CYS A 10 0.60 -0.73 -1.13
N LEU A 11 0.87 0.47 -1.61
CA LEU A 11 -0.19 1.46 -1.76
C LEU A 11 -0.35 1.83 -3.22
N GLY A 12 -1.56 2.26 -3.56
CA GLY A 12 -1.87 2.63 -4.92
C GLY A 12 -3.01 3.63 -4.99
N SER A 13 -3.06 4.36 -6.08
CA SER A 13 -4.10 5.36 -6.33
C SER A 13 -4.24 5.57 -7.82
N ASN A 14 -5.48 5.80 -8.29
CA ASN A 14 -5.72 6.20 -9.68
C ASN A 14 -6.56 7.47 -9.79
N VAL A 15 -6.71 8.21 -8.68
CA VAL A 15 -7.40 9.50 -8.67
C VAL A 15 -6.48 10.50 -8.01
N ARG A 16 -6.06 11.52 -8.77
CA ARG A 16 -5.07 12.48 -8.26
C ARG A 16 -3.95 11.73 -7.54
N ALA A 17 -3.39 10.74 -8.26
CA ALA A 17 -2.50 9.76 -7.64
C ALA A 17 -1.27 10.39 -7.00
N ASP A 18 -0.66 11.40 -7.65
CA ASP A 18 0.50 12.07 -7.07
C ASP A 18 0.17 12.67 -5.71
N TYR A 19 -0.98 13.32 -5.62
CA TYR A 19 -1.40 13.97 -4.39
C TYR A 19 -1.65 12.93 -3.28
N HIS A 20 -2.45 11.91 -3.60
CA HIS A 20 -2.82 10.93 -2.58
C HIS A 20 -1.66 10.06 -2.14
N LEU A 21 -0.74 9.74 -3.05
CA LEU A 21 0.46 9.01 -2.64
C LEU A 21 1.31 9.85 -1.69
N LYS A 22 1.50 11.14 -1.99
CA LYS A 22 2.28 12.00 -1.10
C LYS A 22 1.64 12.15 0.27
N GLU A 23 0.31 12.30 0.30
CA GLU A 23 -0.40 12.39 1.58
C GLU A 23 -0.26 11.10 2.37
N ALA A 24 -0.40 9.96 1.70
CA ALA A 24 -0.26 8.67 2.36
C ALA A 24 1.16 8.47 2.87
N GLU A 25 2.15 8.85 2.06
CA GLU A 25 3.55 8.71 2.47
C GLU A 25 3.84 9.52 3.72
N ALA A 26 3.33 10.75 3.79
CA ALA A 26 3.52 11.59 4.96
C ALA A 26 2.88 10.96 6.20
N ALA A 27 1.65 10.45 6.05
CA ALA A 27 0.95 9.82 7.16
C ALA A 27 1.66 8.55 7.62
N LEU A 28 2.15 7.75 6.67
CA LEU A 28 2.85 6.51 7.00
C LEU A 28 4.21 6.78 7.63
N ASN A 29 4.92 7.82 7.16
CA ASN A 29 6.18 8.22 7.80
C ASN A 29 5.96 8.63 9.25
N ALA A 30 4.84 9.28 9.54
CA ALA A 30 4.52 9.69 10.90
C ALA A 30 4.11 8.49 11.76
N ALA A 31 3.34 7.56 11.19
CA ALA A 31 2.86 6.39 11.94
C ALA A 31 3.97 5.36 12.16
N PHE A 32 4.86 5.21 11.20
CA PHE A 32 5.92 4.20 11.24
C PHE A 32 7.26 4.85 10.91
N PRO A 33 7.85 5.57 11.87
CA PRO A 33 9.16 6.21 11.63
C PRO A 33 10.19 5.18 11.19
N GLY A 34 10.98 5.54 10.19
CA GLY A 34 11.96 4.61 9.65
C GLY A 34 11.43 3.73 8.53
N ILE A 35 10.21 3.97 8.09
CA ILE A 35 9.66 3.23 6.94
C ILE A 35 10.58 3.38 5.73
N ARG A 36 10.76 2.30 5.00
CA ARG A 36 11.64 2.25 3.83
C ARG A 36 10.80 2.11 2.57
N TRP A 37 11.06 2.98 1.58
CA TRP A 37 10.22 3.10 0.40
C TRP A 37 10.89 2.52 -0.84
N GLY A 38 10.10 1.82 -1.66
CA GLY A 38 10.49 1.49 -3.01
C GLY A 38 10.16 2.63 -3.96
N ARG A 39 10.40 2.43 -5.25
CA ARG A 39 10.09 3.42 -6.26
C ARG A 39 8.59 3.43 -6.58
N VAL A 40 8.09 4.58 -7.03
CA VAL A 40 6.74 4.67 -7.56
C VAL A 40 6.70 4.00 -8.93
N VAL A 41 5.71 3.13 -9.14
CA VAL A 41 5.57 2.36 -10.37
C VAL A 41 4.18 2.59 -10.95
N PRO A 42 4.08 3.09 -12.19
CA PRO A 42 2.78 3.18 -12.85
C PRO A 42 2.36 1.81 -13.36
N THR A 43 1.08 1.48 -13.21
CA THR A 43 0.54 0.24 -13.75
C THR A 43 -0.83 0.51 -14.35
N ARG A 44 -1.24 -0.34 -15.28
CA ARG A 44 -2.55 -0.23 -15.89
C ARG A 44 -3.63 -0.62 -14.89
N ALA A 45 -4.78 0.04 -15.00
CA ALA A 45 -5.95 -0.37 -14.24
C ALA A 45 -6.37 -1.76 -14.69
N GLU A 46 -6.69 -2.63 -13.70
CA GLU A 46 -7.02 -4.02 -14.00
C GLU A 46 -8.49 -4.31 -13.92
N ASN A 47 -9.31 -3.33 -13.56
CA ASN A 47 -10.74 -3.56 -13.56
C ASN A 47 -11.29 -3.39 -14.95
N THR A 48 -12.57 -3.75 -15.12
CA THR A 48 -13.21 -3.74 -16.44
C THR A 48 -13.91 -2.43 -16.76
N VAL A 49 -13.77 -1.42 -15.91
CA VAL A 49 -14.40 -0.12 -16.13
C VAL A 49 -13.57 0.64 -17.15
N PRO A 50 -14.14 0.97 -18.33
CA PRO A 50 -13.34 1.57 -19.40
C PRO A 50 -12.71 2.91 -19.05
N GLU A 51 -13.34 3.68 -18.16
CA GLU A 51 -12.85 5.00 -17.78
C GLU A 51 -11.80 4.98 -16.67
N SER A 52 -11.44 3.81 -16.18
CA SER A 52 -10.48 3.73 -15.08
C SER A 52 -9.12 4.24 -15.52
N ALA A 53 -8.56 5.15 -14.74
CA ALA A 53 -7.23 5.65 -14.98
C ALA A 53 -6.19 4.64 -14.47
N ASP A 54 -4.99 4.74 -15.03
CA ASP A 54 -3.90 3.90 -14.55
C ASP A 54 -3.52 4.28 -13.12
N TYR A 55 -2.95 3.31 -12.40
CA TYR A 55 -2.55 3.48 -11.03
C TYR A 55 -1.10 3.90 -10.92
N LEU A 56 -0.79 4.65 -9.86
CA LEU A 56 0.57 4.73 -9.35
C LEU A 56 0.64 3.87 -8.10
N ASN A 57 1.68 3.05 -7.99
CA ASN A 57 1.84 2.10 -6.89
C ASN A 57 3.21 2.25 -6.26
N ARG A 58 3.31 1.92 -4.97
CA ARG A 58 4.58 1.98 -4.26
C ARG A 58 4.57 0.98 -3.12
N ALA A 59 5.67 0.24 -2.97
CA ALA A 59 5.82 -0.70 -1.86
C ALA A 59 6.67 -0.07 -0.77
N ALA A 60 6.49 -0.54 0.45
CA ALA A 60 7.29 -0.08 1.58
C ALA A 60 7.39 -1.18 2.63
N SER A 61 8.48 -1.16 3.38
CA SER A 61 8.62 -2.03 4.54
C SER A 61 8.82 -1.18 5.78
N PHE A 62 8.37 -1.69 6.91
CA PHE A 62 8.49 -0.94 8.16
C PHE A 62 8.49 -1.90 9.34
N ASP A 63 9.00 -1.41 10.45
CA ASP A 63 8.98 -2.14 11.71
C ASP A 63 8.03 -1.44 12.66
N THR A 64 7.32 -2.22 13.48
CA THR A 64 6.37 -1.66 14.42
C THR A 64 6.18 -2.59 15.60
N SER A 65 5.82 -2.01 16.74
CA SER A 65 5.42 -2.81 17.90
C SER A 65 3.92 -3.04 17.96
N LEU A 66 3.17 -2.49 16.99
CA LEU A 66 1.71 -2.65 16.96
C LEU A 66 1.33 -4.06 16.54
N GLY A 67 0.18 -4.53 17.03
CA GLY A 67 -0.39 -5.79 16.56
C GLY A 67 -0.93 -5.66 15.15
N GLU A 68 -1.20 -6.80 14.53
CA GLU A 68 -1.66 -6.81 13.13
C GLU A 68 -2.96 -6.01 12.96
N LYS A 69 -3.91 -6.17 13.88
CA LYS A 69 -5.19 -5.43 13.77
C LYS A 69 -4.98 -3.94 13.90
N GLU A 70 -4.06 -3.53 14.77
CA GLU A 70 -3.76 -2.11 14.94
C GLU A 70 -3.13 -1.53 13.69
N VAL A 71 -2.25 -2.30 13.04
CA VAL A 71 -1.66 -1.85 11.77
C VAL A 71 -2.75 -1.65 10.74
N TRP A 72 -3.68 -2.63 10.59
CA TRP A 72 -4.79 -2.49 9.66
C TRP A 72 -5.63 -1.25 9.95
N ALA A 73 -5.86 -0.95 11.25
CA ALA A 73 -6.64 0.23 11.62
C ALA A 73 -5.96 1.51 11.14
N VAL A 74 -4.64 1.60 11.30
CA VAL A 74 -3.88 2.76 10.83
C VAL A 74 -4.03 2.90 9.32
N LEU A 75 -3.86 1.80 8.57
CA LEU A 75 -3.96 1.84 7.12
C LEU A 75 -5.34 2.26 6.66
N LYS A 76 -6.38 1.73 7.30
CA LYS A 76 -7.76 2.11 6.94
C LYS A 76 -8.06 3.56 7.25
N ASP A 77 -7.55 4.08 8.36
CA ASP A 77 -7.74 5.49 8.69
C ASP A 77 -7.08 6.39 7.64
N ILE A 78 -5.90 6.00 7.15
CA ILE A 78 -5.21 6.79 6.12
C ILE A 78 -6.01 6.75 4.81
N GLU A 79 -6.55 5.58 4.45
CA GLU A 79 -7.41 5.49 3.26
C GLU A 79 -8.61 6.43 3.38
N LYS A 80 -9.28 6.40 4.53
CA LYS A 80 -10.46 7.25 4.73
C LYS A 80 -10.11 8.73 4.68
N ALA A 81 -8.99 9.09 5.29
CA ALA A 81 -8.55 10.49 5.29
C ALA A 81 -8.26 10.99 3.86
N ASN A 82 -7.98 10.07 2.94
CA ASN A 82 -7.74 10.40 1.54
C ASN A 82 -8.99 10.21 0.67
N GLY A 83 -10.15 10.08 1.28
CA GLY A 83 -11.40 10.07 0.55
C GLY A 83 -11.89 8.71 0.07
N ARG A 84 -11.28 7.62 0.55
CA ARG A 84 -11.70 6.27 0.16
C ARG A 84 -13.12 6.00 0.66
N LYS A 85 -13.97 5.47 -0.22
CA LYS A 85 -15.37 5.15 0.07
C LYS A 85 -15.68 3.75 -0.40
N GLU A 86 -16.73 3.16 0.16
CA GLU A 86 -17.24 1.88 -0.33
C GLU A 86 -17.67 2.03 -1.79
N GLY A 87 -17.41 1.00 -2.56
CA GLY A 87 -17.79 1.00 -3.96
C GLY A 87 -16.81 1.68 -4.89
N ASP A 88 -15.71 2.23 -4.37
CA ASP A 88 -14.72 2.92 -5.21
C ASP A 88 -14.15 1.99 -6.27
N LYS A 89 -13.84 0.74 -5.90
CA LYS A 89 -13.28 -0.20 -6.87
C LYS A 89 -14.25 -0.52 -7.99
N GLU A 90 -15.52 -0.65 -7.66
CA GLU A 90 -16.54 -0.92 -8.68
C GLU A 90 -16.71 0.26 -9.62
N LYS A 91 -16.48 1.46 -9.15
CA LYS A 91 -16.57 2.66 -9.97
C LYS A 91 -15.30 2.91 -10.77
N GLY A 92 -14.20 2.21 -10.43
CA GLY A 92 -12.92 2.41 -11.10
C GLY A 92 -12.17 3.65 -10.64
N THR A 93 -12.57 4.25 -9.52
CA THR A 93 -11.93 5.46 -9.00
C THR A 93 -11.51 5.21 -7.56
N VAL A 94 -10.24 4.92 -7.35
CA VAL A 94 -9.71 4.58 -6.03
C VAL A 94 -8.69 5.64 -5.62
N PRO A 95 -9.09 6.56 -4.72
CA PRO A 95 -8.16 7.61 -4.28
C PRO A 95 -6.95 7.04 -3.55
N LEU A 96 -7.15 5.99 -2.76
CA LEU A 96 -6.05 5.37 -2.05
C LEU A 96 -6.42 3.97 -1.62
N ASP A 97 -5.52 3.03 -1.90
CA ASP A 97 -5.65 1.64 -1.49
C ASP A 97 -4.33 1.26 -0.83
N ILE A 98 -4.38 0.75 0.40
CA ILE A 98 -3.18 0.32 1.11
C ILE A 98 -3.38 -1.12 1.55
N ASP A 99 -2.57 -2.02 1.03
CA ASP A 99 -2.65 -3.44 1.36
C ASP A 99 -1.48 -3.85 2.23
N LEU A 100 -1.77 -4.48 3.35
CA LEU A 100 -0.74 -5.10 4.19
C LEU A 100 -0.43 -6.46 3.59
N LEU A 101 0.76 -6.60 3.02
CA LEU A 101 1.15 -7.81 2.32
C LEU A 101 1.78 -8.83 3.24
N ARG A 102 2.48 -8.38 4.27
CA ARG A 102 3.14 -9.27 5.20
C ARG A 102 3.21 -8.64 6.59
N TYR A 103 3.00 -9.46 7.58
CA TYR A 103 3.18 -9.12 9.00
C TYR A 103 4.03 -10.23 9.59
N ASP A 104 5.32 -9.99 9.82
CA ASP A 104 6.32 -11.01 10.13
C ASP A 104 6.30 -12.10 9.05
N SER A 105 6.04 -13.34 9.42
CA SER A 105 5.94 -14.43 8.45
C SER A 105 4.54 -14.65 7.93
N ARG A 106 3.55 -13.90 8.42
CA ARG A 106 2.16 -14.05 7.99
C ARG A 106 1.89 -13.23 6.73
N MET A 107 1.13 -13.78 5.83
CA MET A 107 0.63 -13.08 4.66
C MET A 107 -0.89 -12.97 4.80
N PRO A 108 -1.40 -11.83 5.30
CA PRO A 108 -2.83 -11.72 5.62
C PRO A 108 -3.76 -11.99 4.45
N LYS A 109 -3.34 -11.58 3.25
CA LYS A 109 -4.10 -11.80 2.03
C LYS A 109 -3.15 -12.31 0.96
N PRO A 110 -2.83 -13.63 0.97
CA PRO A 110 -1.83 -14.16 0.04
C PRO A 110 -2.14 -13.89 -1.42
N GLN A 111 -3.42 -13.81 -1.77
CA GLN A 111 -3.82 -13.54 -3.15
C GLN A 111 -3.37 -12.17 -3.65
N ASP A 112 -3.15 -11.21 -2.74
CA ASP A 112 -2.70 -9.88 -3.15
C ASP A 112 -1.30 -9.92 -3.73
N LEU A 113 -0.47 -10.88 -3.28
CA LEU A 113 0.90 -10.99 -3.77
C LEU A 113 0.99 -11.43 -5.22
N SER A 114 -0.08 -12.04 -5.75
CA SER A 114 -0.10 -12.46 -7.15
C SER A 114 -0.62 -11.39 -8.10
N LYS A 115 -1.11 -10.27 -7.58
CA LYS A 115 -1.63 -9.20 -8.44
C LYS A 115 -0.47 -8.53 -9.19
N PRO A 116 -0.62 -8.30 -10.51
CA PRO A 116 0.49 -7.75 -11.29
C PRO A 116 1.02 -6.40 -10.78
N TYR A 117 0.13 -5.50 -10.32
CA TYR A 117 0.61 -4.21 -9.86
C TYR A 117 1.37 -4.32 -8.54
N VAL A 118 1.02 -5.27 -7.69
CA VAL A 118 1.74 -5.53 -6.45
C VAL A 118 3.13 -6.08 -6.79
N ARG A 119 3.19 -7.04 -7.71
CA ARG A 119 4.46 -7.64 -8.09
C ARG A 119 5.41 -6.61 -8.68
N LYS A 120 4.90 -5.70 -9.53
CA LYS A 120 5.74 -4.66 -10.11
C LYS A 120 6.25 -3.70 -9.04
N ALA A 121 5.41 -3.34 -8.07
CA ALA A 121 5.84 -2.47 -6.98
C ALA A 121 6.92 -3.14 -6.14
N LEU A 122 6.79 -4.45 -5.90
CA LEU A 122 7.79 -5.18 -5.13
C LEU A 122 9.11 -5.31 -5.88
N GLU A 123 9.05 -5.50 -7.20
CA GLU A 123 10.26 -5.55 -8.01
C GLU A 123 11.05 -4.25 -7.96
N ALA A 124 10.33 -3.14 -7.79
CA ALA A 124 10.96 -1.82 -7.70
C ALA A 124 11.42 -1.48 -6.29
N PHE A 125 11.23 -2.39 -5.35
CA PHE A 125 11.58 -2.14 -3.96
C PHE A 125 13.04 -2.51 -3.73
N PRO A 126 13.90 -1.54 -3.39
CA PRO A 126 15.35 -1.80 -3.35
C PRO A 126 15.77 -2.91 -2.41
N GLU A 127 15.05 -3.07 -1.29
CA GLU A 127 15.45 -4.08 -0.31
C GLU A 127 15.34 -5.51 -0.82
N ASN A 128 14.51 -5.74 -1.81
CA ASN A 128 14.35 -7.09 -2.35
C ASN A 128 15.63 -7.60 -3.01
N ARG A 129 16.52 -6.70 -3.37
CA ARG A 129 17.77 -7.08 -4.02
C ARG A 129 18.88 -7.37 -3.05
N GLU A 130 18.67 -6.99 -1.80
CA GLU A 130 19.66 -7.21 -0.75
C GLU A 130 19.63 -8.63 -0.22
N GLY A 131 18.55 -9.29 -0.43
CA GLY A 131 18.17 -10.63 -0.01
C GLY A 131 19.15 -11.49 0.65
#